data_631b4135cf970847c783fbaa0227f688
#
_entry.id   631b4135cf970847c783fbaa0227f688
#
_cell.length_a   1.000
_cell.length_b   1.000
_cell.length_c   1.000
_cell.angle_alpha   90.00
_cell.angle_beta   90.00
_cell.angle_gamma   90.00
#
_symmetry.space_group_name_H-M   'P 1'
#
loop_
_entity.id
_entity.type
_entity.pdbx_description
1 polymer ?
#
loop_
_entity_poly.entity_id
_entity_poly.type
_entity_poly.pdbx_seq_one_letter_code
_entity_poly.pdbx_strand_id
1 'polypeptide(L)'
;MSAPRSFGATILLAALLLPSNLLAVVAPDQARRGGVEESPVIRFEELPREARETLALIKRGGPFPYKRDGIVFGNRERRLPVQSNGYYREYTVPTPGARDRGARRIIAGGSGEYYYTGDHYNTFRRIRE
;
A
#
# COMPACT_ATOMS: atom_id res chain seq x y z
N MET A 1 16.16 62.34 69.66
CA MET A 1 16.89 61.10 69.97
C MET A 1 16.04 59.88 69.64
N SER A 2 15.72 59.70 68.41
CA SER A 2 14.93 58.52 68.03
C SER A 2 15.39 58.08 66.65
N ALA A 3 15.82 56.89 66.56
CA ALA A 3 16.25 56.30 65.35
C ALA A 3 15.01 55.93 64.50
N PRO A 4 15.03 56.18 63.24
CA PRO A 4 13.96 55.66 62.39
C PRO A 4 14.21 54.22 61.96
N ARG A 5 13.23 53.47 62.11
CA ARG A 5 13.16 52.09 61.68
C ARG A 5 13.08 52.01 60.20
N SER A 6 14.01 51.32 59.63
CA SER A 6 13.98 50.88 58.25
C SER A 6 12.99 49.73 58.08
N PHE A 7 11.97 49.95 57.28
CA PHE A 7 11.10 48.88 56.83
C PHE A 7 11.63 48.31 55.51
N GLY A 8 12.21 47.14 55.62
CA GLY A 8 12.55 46.40 54.44
C GLY A 8 11.29 45.85 53.80
N ALA A 9 11.03 46.29 52.61
CA ALA A 9 9.99 45.74 51.79
C ALA A 9 10.46 44.41 51.16
N THR A 10 9.93 43.34 51.65
CA THR A 10 10.15 42.04 51.04
C THR A 10 9.30 41.93 49.80
N ILE A 11 9.92 42.05 48.69
CA ILE A 11 9.26 41.78 47.42
C ILE A 11 9.21 40.28 47.24
N LEU A 12 8.02 39.75 47.39
CA LEU A 12 7.75 38.34 47.08
C LEU A 12 7.62 38.22 45.56
N LEU A 13 8.68 37.78 44.94
CA LEU A 13 8.65 37.46 43.51
C LEU A 13 7.95 36.09 43.34
N ALA A 14 6.69 36.10 43.08
CA ALA A 14 5.97 34.91 42.68
C ALA A 14 6.42 34.52 41.27
N ALA A 15 7.33 33.58 41.19
CA ALA A 15 7.67 32.96 39.93
C ALA A 15 6.46 32.13 39.49
N LEU A 16 5.75 32.67 38.54
CA LEU A 16 4.70 31.94 37.84
C LEU A 16 5.37 30.87 36.97
N LEU A 17 5.50 29.69 37.52
CA LEU A 17 5.83 28.50 36.73
C LEU A 17 4.61 28.17 35.86
N LEU A 18 4.63 28.67 34.65
CA LEU A 18 3.76 28.18 33.63
C LEU A 18 4.12 26.74 33.35
N PRO A 19 3.21 25.80 33.47
CA PRO A 19 3.47 24.46 32.95
C PRO A 19 3.61 24.60 31.44
N SER A 20 4.81 24.48 30.96
CA SER A 20 5.02 24.22 29.57
C SER A 20 4.36 22.88 29.25
N ASN A 21 3.09 22.93 28.93
CA ASN A 21 2.45 21.82 28.26
C ASN A 21 3.16 21.66 26.93
N LEU A 22 4.26 20.97 26.98
CA LEU A 22 4.84 20.38 25.80
C LEU A 22 3.86 19.30 25.37
N LEU A 23 2.83 19.69 24.65
CA LEU A 23 2.11 18.79 23.80
C LEU A 23 3.12 18.28 22.80
N ALA A 24 3.70 17.14 23.11
CA ALA A 24 4.40 16.36 22.14
C ALA A 24 3.34 15.99 21.09
N VAL A 25 3.20 16.85 20.10
CA VAL A 25 2.54 16.50 18.87
C VAL A 25 3.43 15.41 18.28
N VAL A 26 3.10 14.16 18.59
CA VAL A 26 3.64 13.05 17.85
C VAL A 26 3.18 13.29 16.42
N ALA A 27 4.10 13.82 15.62
CA ALA A 27 3.86 14.02 14.22
C ALA A 27 3.38 12.68 13.64
N PRO A 28 2.36 12.67 12.77
CA PRO A 28 1.84 11.44 12.15
C PRO A 28 2.85 10.77 11.20
N ASP A 29 4.10 11.10 11.30
CA ASP A 29 5.17 10.62 10.43
C ASP A 29 5.55 9.15 10.69
N GLN A 30 5.01 8.55 11.73
CA GLN A 30 5.19 7.11 11.97
C GLN A 30 4.30 6.25 11.07
N ALA A 31 3.28 6.82 10.45
CA ALA A 31 2.44 6.12 9.48
C ALA A 31 3.10 5.99 8.10
N ARG A 32 4.21 6.69 7.85
CA ARG A 32 4.94 6.66 6.58
C ARG A 32 6.10 5.70 6.52
N ARG A 33 6.32 4.91 7.55
CA ARG A 33 7.33 3.85 7.49
C ARG A 33 6.81 2.70 6.64
N GLY A 34 7.11 2.77 5.33
CA GLY A 34 7.00 1.64 4.44
C GLY A 34 5.58 1.16 4.13
N GLY A 35 4.60 2.04 4.26
CA GLY A 35 3.31 1.80 3.64
C GLY A 35 3.48 1.88 2.14
N VAL A 36 3.75 0.74 1.50
CA VAL A 36 3.33 0.57 0.13
C VAL A 36 1.84 0.87 0.17
N GLU A 37 1.41 1.90 -0.54
CA GLU A 37 -0.02 2.18 -0.68
C GLU A 37 -0.67 0.87 -1.09
N GLU A 38 -1.52 0.36 -0.21
CA GLU A 38 -2.18 -0.90 -0.48
C GLU A 38 -2.96 -0.73 -1.78
N SER A 39 -2.66 -1.55 -2.77
CA SER A 39 -3.30 -1.45 -4.08
C SER A 39 -4.82 -1.37 -3.92
N PRO A 40 -5.52 -0.49 -4.65
CA PRO A 40 -6.97 -0.45 -4.63
C PRO A 40 -7.54 -1.85 -4.80
N VAL A 41 -8.67 -2.11 -4.17
CA VAL A 41 -9.32 -3.43 -4.21
C VAL A 41 -10.32 -3.51 -5.37
N ILE A 42 -10.41 -4.66 -6.01
CA ILE A 42 -11.49 -5.06 -6.89
C ILE A 42 -12.11 -6.35 -6.36
N ARG A 43 -13.44 -6.39 -6.24
CA ARG A 43 -14.11 -7.63 -5.83
C ARG A 43 -14.17 -8.60 -6.99
N PHE A 44 -14.18 -9.89 -6.69
CA PHE A 44 -14.23 -10.94 -7.70
C PHE A 44 -15.39 -10.73 -8.70
N GLU A 45 -16.57 -10.35 -8.21
CA GLU A 45 -17.77 -10.14 -9.03
C GLU A 45 -17.63 -8.96 -10.01
N GLU A 46 -16.74 -8.01 -9.69
CA GLU A 46 -16.49 -6.82 -10.53
C GLU A 46 -15.46 -7.08 -11.62
N LEU A 47 -14.76 -8.22 -11.56
CA LEU A 47 -13.82 -8.61 -12.61
C LEU A 47 -14.52 -8.88 -13.93
N PRO A 48 -13.88 -8.55 -15.06
CA PRO A 48 -14.33 -9.08 -16.35
C PRO A 48 -14.44 -10.60 -16.30
N ARG A 49 -15.39 -11.15 -17.06
CA ARG A 49 -15.61 -12.61 -17.12
C ARG A 49 -14.32 -13.36 -17.40
N GLU A 50 -13.55 -12.90 -18.38
CA GLU A 50 -12.29 -13.52 -18.79
C GLU A 50 -11.24 -13.53 -17.66
N ALA A 51 -11.25 -12.48 -16.83
CA ALA A 51 -10.37 -12.43 -15.64
C ALA A 51 -10.78 -13.46 -14.58
N ARG A 52 -12.07 -13.65 -14.35
CA ARG A 52 -12.57 -14.68 -13.45
C ARG A 52 -12.21 -16.08 -13.93
N GLU A 53 -12.33 -16.33 -15.24
CA GLU A 53 -11.95 -17.61 -15.87
C GLU A 53 -10.44 -17.85 -15.75
N THR A 54 -9.61 -16.82 -15.99
CA THR A 54 -8.17 -16.90 -15.82
C THR A 54 -7.78 -17.18 -14.37
N LEU A 55 -8.43 -16.51 -13.41
CA LEU A 55 -8.19 -16.76 -12.00
C LEU A 55 -8.48 -18.22 -11.61
N ALA A 56 -9.58 -18.78 -12.13
CA ALA A 56 -9.89 -20.20 -11.94
C ALA A 56 -8.82 -21.13 -12.53
N LEU A 57 -8.29 -20.79 -13.71
CA LEU A 57 -7.17 -21.53 -14.31
C LEU A 57 -5.92 -21.49 -13.45
N ILE A 58 -5.58 -20.33 -12.91
CA ILE A 58 -4.41 -20.17 -12.03
C ILE A 58 -4.55 -21.07 -10.79
N LYS A 59 -5.72 -21.06 -10.17
CA LYS A 59 -5.98 -21.84 -8.96
C LYS A 59 -5.87 -23.34 -9.16
N ARG A 60 -6.25 -23.84 -10.34
CA ARG A 60 -6.15 -25.27 -10.66
C ARG A 60 -4.83 -25.66 -11.37
N GLY A 61 -3.93 -24.72 -11.62
CA GLY A 61 -2.63 -25.00 -12.22
C GLY A 61 -2.60 -25.15 -13.73
N GLY A 62 -3.60 -24.63 -14.44
CA GLY A 62 -3.69 -24.68 -15.90
C GLY A 62 -4.56 -25.83 -16.44
N PRO A 63 -4.41 -26.17 -17.74
CA PRO A 63 -3.42 -25.65 -18.70
C PRO A 63 -3.71 -24.21 -19.12
N PHE A 64 -2.65 -23.48 -19.49
CA PHE A 64 -2.74 -22.08 -19.85
C PHE A 64 -2.66 -21.89 -21.38
N PRO A 65 -3.45 -20.95 -21.95
CA PRO A 65 -3.52 -20.77 -23.39
C PRO A 65 -2.33 -20.02 -23.99
N TYR A 66 -1.59 -19.26 -23.17
CA TYR A 66 -0.48 -18.44 -23.66
C TYR A 66 0.87 -18.96 -23.13
N LYS A 67 1.88 -18.95 -23.99
CA LYS A 67 3.24 -19.39 -23.61
C LYS A 67 3.85 -18.57 -22.48
N ARG A 68 3.45 -17.31 -22.37
CA ARG A 68 3.95 -16.41 -21.31
C ARG A 68 3.22 -16.57 -19.98
N ASP A 69 2.19 -17.36 -19.93
CA ASP A 69 1.47 -17.58 -18.68
C ASP A 69 2.33 -18.30 -17.67
N GLY A 70 2.38 -17.78 -16.45
CA GLY A 70 3.19 -18.31 -15.36
C GLY A 70 4.64 -17.85 -15.32
N ILE A 71 5.07 -16.97 -16.24
CA ILE A 71 6.43 -16.42 -16.17
C ILE A 71 6.55 -15.44 -14.99
N VAL A 72 7.78 -15.22 -14.55
CA VAL A 72 8.07 -14.27 -13.48
C VAL A 72 7.72 -12.86 -13.91
N PHE A 73 6.96 -12.16 -13.08
CA PHE A 73 6.73 -10.73 -13.17
C PHE A 73 7.70 -10.00 -12.26
N GLY A 74 8.56 -9.16 -12.84
CA GLY A 74 9.68 -8.57 -12.11
C GLY A 74 9.33 -7.39 -11.21
N ASN A 75 8.12 -6.82 -11.30
CA ASN A 75 7.69 -5.65 -10.52
C ASN A 75 8.73 -4.50 -10.55
N ARG A 76 9.34 -4.25 -11.68
CA ARG A 76 10.48 -3.32 -11.83
C ARG A 76 10.10 -1.88 -11.48
N GLU A 77 8.87 -1.49 -11.74
CA GLU A 77 8.35 -0.17 -11.42
C GLU A 77 7.81 -0.06 -9.98
N ARG A 78 7.90 -1.15 -9.22
CA ARG A 78 7.49 -1.22 -7.81
C ARG A 78 6.04 -0.77 -7.57
N ARG A 79 5.15 -1.09 -8.49
CA ARG A 79 3.71 -0.78 -8.37
C ARG A 79 2.98 -1.76 -7.45
N LEU A 80 3.54 -2.95 -7.27
CA LEU A 80 3.12 -3.93 -6.26
C LEU A 80 4.10 -3.92 -5.08
N PRO A 81 3.72 -4.47 -3.92
CA PRO A 81 4.63 -4.60 -2.78
C PRO A 81 5.95 -5.24 -3.19
N VAL A 82 7.06 -4.67 -2.73
CA VAL A 82 8.40 -5.18 -3.06
C VAL A 82 8.61 -6.54 -2.42
N GLN A 83 8.95 -7.52 -3.24
CA GLN A 83 9.20 -8.90 -2.84
C GLN A 83 10.47 -9.42 -3.52
N SER A 84 10.95 -10.57 -3.08
CA SER A 84 12.08 -11.24 -3.71
C SER A 84 11.78 -11.61 -5.17
N ASN A 85 12.83 -11.71 -5.97
CA ASN A 85 12.68 -12.12 -7.37
C ASN A 85 12.01 -13.50 -7.46
N GLY A 86 11.05 -13.62 -8.39
CA GLY A 86 10.28 -14.85 -8.56
C GLY A 86 9.02 -14.95 -7.70
N TYR A 87 8.79 -13.98 -6.80
CA TYR A 87 7.60 -13.97 -5.97
C TYR A 87 6.31 -13.81 -6.77
N TYR A 88 6.32 -12.97 -7.83
CA TYR A 88 5.17 -12.71 -8.68
C TYR A 88 5.26 -13.50 -9.98
N ARG A 89 4.10 -14.01 -10.43
CA ARG A 89 3.89 -14.66 -11.72
C ARG A 89 2.79 -13.94 -12.49
N GLU A 90 2.96 -13.77 -13.79
CA GLU A 90 1.96 -13.11 -14.63
C GLU A 90 1.16 -14.12 -15.45
N TYR A 91 -0.11 -13.79 -15.68
CA TYR A 91 -1.02 -14.56 -16.51
C TYR A 91 -1.83 -13.65 -17.40
N THR A 92 -2.05 -14.04 -18.65
CA THR A 92 -2.82 -13.28 -19.60
C THR A 92 -4.31 -13.45 -19.34
N VAL A 93 -5.01 -12.34 -19.29
CA VAL A 93 -6.47 -12.31 -19.35
C VAL A 93 -6.86 -12.00 -20.80
N PRO A 94 -7.51 -12.92 -21.52
CA PRO A 94 -7.91 -12.67 -22.91
C PRO A 94 -8.77 -11.41 -23.04
N THR A 95 -8.51 -10.62 -24.08
CA THR A 95 -9.36 -9.48 -24.43
C THR A 95 -10.21 -9.89 -25.62
N PRO A 96 -11.55 -9.94 -25.50
CA PRO A 96 -12.41 -10.31 -26.61
C PRO A 96 -12.15 -9.45 -27.85
N GLY A 97 -11.96 -10.06 -29.01
CA GLY A 97 -11.70 -9.38 -30.27
C GLY A 97 -10.28 -8.85 -30.47
N ALA A 98 -9.39 -8.97 -29.49
CA ALA A 98 -8.00 -8.59 -29.66
C ALA A 98 -7.25 -9.59 -30.56
N ARG A 99 -6.39 -9.07 -31.45
CA ARG A 99 -5.54 -9.89 -32.32
C ARG A 99 -4.27 -10.40 -31.62
N ASP A 100 -3.91 -9.78 -30.51
CA ASP A 100 -2.76 -10.11 -29.69
C ASP A 100 -3.19 -10.49 -28.27
N ARG A 101 -2.23 -10.56 -27.35
CA ARG A 101 -2.51 -10.85 -25.93
C ARG A 101 -3.36 -9.76 -25.24
N GLY A 102 -3.48 -8.59 -25.85
CA GLY A 102 -4.09 -7.44 -25.18
C GLY A 102 -3.31 -6.96 -23.95
N ALA A 103 -3.92 -6.06 -23.19
CA ALA A 103 -3.26 -5.38 -22.06
C ALA A 103 -3.65 -5.93 -20.68
N ARG A 104 -4.53 -6.93 -20.61
CA ARG A 104 -5.09 -7.43 -19.34
C ARG A 104 -4.24 -8.57 -18.78
N ARG A 105 -3.96 -8.51 -17.47
CA ARG A 105 -3.19 -9.54 -16.75
C ARG A 105 -3.74 -9.79 -15.37
N ILE A 106 -3.48 -10.99 -14.87
CA ILE A 106 -3.51 -11.29 -13.43
C ILE A 106 -2.08 -11.56 -12.98
N ILE A 107 -1.70 -10.97 -11.86
CA ILE A 107 -0.43 -11.25 -11.19
C ILE A 107 -0.75 -12.04 -9.94
N ALA A 108 -0.13 -13.22 -9.82
CA ALA A 108 -0.23 -14.06 -8.64
C ALA A 108 1.00 -13.86 -7.76
N GLY A 109 0.80 -13.56 -6.49
CA GLY A 109 1.84 -13.48 -5.50
C GLY A 109 2.10 -14.82 -4.81
N GLY A 110 3.29 -14.97 -4.25
CA GLY A 110 3.73 -16.22 -3.61
C GLY A 110 2.97 -16.58 -2.33
N SER A 111 2.23 -15.64 -1.73
CA SER A 111 1.40 -15.90 -0.55
C SER A 111 -0.08 -16.14 -0.88
N GLY A 112 -0.42 -16.33 -2.14
CA GLY A 112 -1.78 -16.62 -2.58
C GLY A 112 -2.65 -15.38 -2.83
N GLU A 113 -2.07 -14.18 -2.89
CA GLU A 113 -2.75 -12.96 -3.30
C GLU A 113 -2.72 -12.79 -4.81
N TYR A 114 -3.73 -12.11 -5.33
CA TYR A 114 -3.89 -11.85 -6.75
C TYR A 114 -4.16 -10.37 -7.02
N TYR A 115 -3.61 -9.87 -8.13
CA TYR A 115 -3.81 -8.51 -8.60
C TYR A 115 -4.27 -8.52 -10.04
N TYR A 116 -5.16 -7.61 -10.38
CA TYR A 116 -5.65 -7.42 -11.74
C TYR A 116 -5.14 -6.10 -12.32
N THR A 117 -4.69 -6.13 -13.56
CA THR A 117 -4.41 -4.94 -14.37
C THR A 117 -5.15 -5.03 -15.70
N GLY A 118 -5.78 -3.92 -16.08
CA GLY A 118 -6.46 -3.80 -17.38
C GLY A 118 -5.73 -2.88 -18.36
N ASP A 119 -4.61 -2.28 -17.94
CA ASP A 119 -3.90 -1.21 -18.66
C ASP A 119 -2.40 -1.49 -18.83
N HIS A 120 -2.05 -2.74 -19.03
CA HIS A 120 -0.68 -3.18 -19.28
C HIS A 120 0.29 -2.75 -18.18
N TYR A 121 -0.01 -3.14 -16.93
CA TYR A 121 0.81 -2.95 -15.72
C TYR A 121 0.91 -1.50 -15.22
N ASN A 122 0.12 -0.55 -15.76
CA ASN A 122 0.16 0.82 -15.26
C ASN A 122 -0.53 0.97 -13.91
N THR A 123 -1.67 0.30 -13.74
CA THR A 123 -2.38 0.25 -12.47
C THR A 123 -2.74 -1.18 -12.09
N PHE A 124 -2.78 -1.44 -10.79
CA PHE A 124 -3.17 -2.74 -10.24
C PHE A 124 -4.27 -2.57 -9.21
N ARG A 125 -5.13 -3.57 -9.13
CA ARG A 125 -6.13 -3.70 -8.07
C ARG A 125 -6.02 -5.08 -7.47
N ARG A 126 -5.98 -5.15 -6.13
CA ARG A 126 -5.96 -6.42 -5.42
C ARG A 126 -7.33 -7.08 -5.53
N ILE A 127 -7.35 -8.34 -5.95
CA ILE A 127 -8.60 -9.11 -6.07
C ILE A 127 -9.01 -9.57 -4.68
N ARG A 128 -10.24 -9.27 -4.31
CA ARG A 128 -10.89 -9.77 -3.09
C ARG A 128 -11.97 -10.77 -3.49
N GLU A 129 -11.84 -11.96 -2.96
CA GLU A 129 -12.83 -13.03 -3.09
C GLU A 129 -13.77 -13.08 -1.91
#